data_df6bd07b407803cc12155f3ee6de0e03
#
_entry.id   df6bd07b407803cc12155f3ee6de0e03
#
_cell.length_a   1.000
_cell.length_b   1.000
_cell.length_c   1.000
_cell.angle_alpha   90.00
_cell.angle_beta   90.00
_cell.angle_gamma   90.00
#
_symmetry.space_group_name_H-M   'P 1'
#
loop_
_entity.id
_entity.type
_entity.pdbx_description
1 polymer ?
#
loop_
_entity_poly.entity_id
_entity_poly.type
_entity_poly.pdbx_seq_one_letter_code
_entity_poly.pdbx_strand_id
1 'polypeptide(L)'
;LGAGLINDVRSLRREGAFEAARDSGLAVCIVHMQGEPGTMQQTPSYSDVTAEVSDYLLARASDCERAGIARERLVIDPGFGFGKTLAHNLALFRGLRGLVGLGFPVLVGVSRKSMIGQVTGRPVHRRLAGGLALATLAADAGARIVRTHDVTASCDALKMVAAINERATTL
;
A
#
# COMPACT_ATOMS: atom_id res chain seq x y z
N LEU A 1 -12.92 -18.74 -8.79
CA LEU A 1 -13.37 -17.99 -7.59
C LEU A 1 -13.35 -16.46 -7.78
N GLY A 2 -13.02 -15.92 -8.97
CA GLY A 2 -13.16 -14.50 -9.33
C GLY A 2 -12.17 -13.53 -8.65
N ALA A 3 -11.01 -14.00 -8.19
CA ALA A 3 -9.95 -13.09 -7.73
C ALA A 3 -9.42 -12.27 -8.92
N GLY A 4 -9.31 -10.94 -8.74
CA GLY A 4 -8.82 -10.03 -9.79
C GLY A 4 -7.40 -9.51 -9.55
N LEU A 5 -6.81 -9.77 -8.37
CA LEU A 5 -5.51 -9.25 -7.97
C LEU A 5 -4.74 -10.28 -7.13
N ILE A 6 -3.49 -10.53 -7.51
CA ILE A 6 -2.52 -11.24 -6.69
C ILE A 6 -1.84 -10.22 -5.77
N ASN A 7 -2.00 -10.36 -4.44
CA ASN A 7 -1.32 -9.51 -3.48
C ASN A 7 -0.26 -10.32 -2.74
N ASP A 8 1.02 -10.13 -3.09
CA ASP A 8 2.12 -10.87 -2.48
C ASP A 8 3.03 -9.96 -1.64
N VAL A 9 3.02 -10.21 -0.32
CA VAL A 9 3.84 -9.49 0.66
C VAL A 9 5.35 -9.68 0.42
N ARG A 10 5.74 -10.75 -0.28
CA ARG A 10 7.13 -11.02 -0.66
C ARG A 10 7.51 -10.48 -2.03
N SER A 11 6.60 -9.79 -2.72
CA SER A 11 6.87 -9.18 -4.04
C SER A 11 7.43 -10.19 -5.04
N LEU A 12 6.81 -11.37 -5.12
CA LEU A 12 7.18 -12.47 -6.04
C LEU A 12 8.63 -12.95 -5.90
N ARG A 13 9.22 -12.89 -4.68
CA ARG A 13 10.59 -13.35 -4.43
C ARG A 13 10.73 -14.87 -4.28
N ARG A 14 9.64 -15.61 -4.23
CA ARG A 14 9.69 -17.07 -4.18
C ARG A 14 9.90 -17.65 -5.58
N GLU A 15 10.57 -18.79 -5.64
CA GLU A 15 10.72 -19.57 -6.87
C GLU A 15 9.36 -19.87 -7.50
N GLY A 16 9.25 -19.73 -8.82
CA GLY A 16 8.02 -19.94 -9.59
C GLY A 16 6.96 -18.82 -9.45
N ALA A 17 7.18 -17.82 -8.58
CA ALA A 17 6.17 -16.78 -8.33
C ALA A 17 5.98 -15.83 -9.51
N PHE A 18 7.04 -15.49 -10.24
CA PHE A 18 6.96 -14.68 -11.44
C PHE A 18 6.16 -15.37 -12.54
N GLU A 19 6.47 -16.63 -12.80
CA GLU A 19 5.81 -17.46 -13.81
C GLU A 19 4.33 -17.58 -13.50
N ALA A 20 3.99 -17.95 -12.25
CA ALA A 20 2.61 -18.07 -11.82
C ALA A 20 1.83 -16.75 -11.95
N ALA A 21 2.45 -15.62 -11.58
CA ALA A 21 1.83 -14.30 -11.70
C ALA A 21 1.66 -13.89 -13.18
N ARG A 22 2.68 -14.13 -14.02
CA ARG A 22 2.63 -13.86 -15.45
C ARG A 22 1.50 -14.64 -16.11
N ASP A 23 1.48 -15.96 -15.91
CA ASP A 23 0.58 -16.89 -16.58
C ASP A 23 -0.87 -16.76 -16.10
N SER A 24 -1.09 -16.24 -14.89
CA SER A 24 -2.43 -15.96 -14.36
C SER A 24 -3.20 -14.88 -15.14
N GLY A 25 -2.53 -13.98 -15.84
CA GLY A 25 -3.14 -12.82 -16.48
C GLY A 25 -3.69 -11.74 -15.50
N LEU A 26 -3.63 -11.96 -14.18
CA LEU A 26 -4.22 -11.08 -13.16
C LEU A 26 -3.33 -9.85 -12.89
N ALA A 27 -3.92 -8.80 -12.31
CA ALA A 27 -3.15 -7.72 -11.71
C ALA A 27 -2.28 -8.23 -10.54
N VAL A 28 -1.15 -7.58 -10.30
CA VAL A 28 -0.17 -8.00 -9.29
C VAL A 28 0.19 -6.81 -8.41
N CYS A 29 -0.03 -6.94 -7.10
CA CYS A 29 0.42 -5.98 -6.11
C CYS A 29 1.74 -6.45 -5.50
N ILE A 30 2.80 -5.69 -5.73
CA ILE A 30 4.11 -5.87 -5.11
C ILE A 30 4.20 -5.00 -3.87
N VAL A 31 4.61 -5.61 -2.74
CA VAL A 31 4.55 -4.99 -1.42
C VAL A 31 5.96 -4.81 -0.87
N HIS A 32 6.31 -3.62 -0.40
CA HIS A 32 7.58 -3.43 0.30
C HIS A 32 7.53 -4.01 1.71
N MET A 33 8.52 -4.82 2.03
CA MET A 33 8.77 -5.35 3.38
C MET A 33 10.28 -5.41 3.63
N GLN A 34 10.74 -4.89 4.77
CA GLN A 34 12.11 -5.11 5.25
C GLN A 34 12.13 -6.36 6.14
N GLY A 35 13.07 -7.28 5.89
CA GLY A 35 13.16 -8.56 6.61
C GLY A 35 12.10 -9.57 6.16
N GLU A 36 11.80 -10.54 7.01
CA GLU A 36 10.82 -11.60 6.78
C GLU A 36 9.63 -11.45 7.74
N PRO A 37 8.41 -11.95 7.40
CA PRO A 37 7.21 -11.74 8.21
C PRO A 37 7.35 -12.08 9.70
N GLY A 38 8.18 -13.07 10.05
CA GLY A 38 8.40 -13.49 11.45
C GLY A 38 9.37 -12.61 12.24
N THR A 39 10.25 -11.85 11.56
CA THR A 39 11.34 -11.10 12.20
C THR A 39 11.37 -9.61 11.86
N MET A 40 10.58 -9.17 10.88
CA MET A 40 10.59 -7.82 10.31
C MET A 40 10.41 -6.67 11.31
N GLN A 41 9.84 -6.94 12.49
CA GLN A 41 9.59 -5.90 13.50
C GLN A 41 10.68 -5.79 14.58
N GLN A 42 11.70 -6.66 14.53
CA GLN A 42 12.71 -6.69 15.60
C GLN A 42 13.64 -5.46 15.54
N THR A 43 14.17 -5.15 14.36
CA THR A 43 15.16 -4.05 14.19
C THR A 43 15.00 -3.36 12.83
N PRO A 44 13.84 -2.78 12.49
CA PRO A 44 13.69 -2.10 11.22
C PRO A 44 14.54 -0.82 11.20
N SER A 45 15.41 -0.67 10.19
CA SER A 45 16.33 0.46 10.05
C SER A 45 16.29 1.00 8.62
N TYR A 46 16.19 2.32 8.49
CA TYR A 46 16.22 3.07 7.24
C TYR A 46 17.01 4.35 7.43
N SER A 47 17.80 4.74 6.46
CA SER A 47 18.39 6.08 6.37
C SER A 47 17.34 7.09 5.87
N ASP A 48 16.62 6.73 4.80
CA ASP A 48 15.44 7.42 4.29
C ASP A 48 14.40 6.38 3.85
N VAL A 49 13.40 6.18 4.70
CA VAL A 49 12.37 5.15 4.45
C VAL A 49 11.58 5.42 3.16
N THR A 50 11.37 6.66 2.76
CA THR A 50 10.61 7.00 1.56
C THR A 50 11.42 6.71 0.31
N ALA A 51 12.68 7.11 0.27
CA ALA A 51 13.58 6.83 -0.83
C ALA A 51 13.81 5.32 -0.98
N GLU A 52 14.19 4.63 0.10
CA GLU A 52 14.49 3.19 0.07
C GLU A 52 13.26 2.34 -0.35
N VAL A 53 12.05 2.71 0.10
CA VAL A 53 10.81 2.04 -0.30
C VAL A 53 10.52 2.30 -1.78
N SER A 54 10.73 3.53 -2.27
CA SER A 54 10.52 3.89 -3.68
C SER A 54 11.47 3.10 -4.58
N ASP A 55 12.77 3.09 -4.25
CA ASP A 55 13.80 2.39 -5.02
C ASP A 55 13.53 0.88 -5.06
N TYR A 56 13.15 0.28 -3.93
CA TYR A 56 12.77 -1.13 -3.87
C TYR A 56 11.59 -1.44 -4.78
N LEU A 57 10.52 -0.64 -4.71
CA LEU A 57 9.30 -0.88 -5.50
C LEU A 57 9.57 -0.70 -7.00
N LEU A 58 10.37 0.30 -7.39
CA LEU A 58 10.78 0.49 -8.79
C LEU A 58 11.64 -0.67 -9.30
N ALA A 59 12.61 -1.13 -8.52
CA ALA A 59 13.44 -2.28 -8.87
C ALA A 59 12.58 -3.55 -9.03
N ARG A 60 11.64 -3.80 -8.11
CA ARG A 60 10.73 -4.96 -8.19
C ARG A 60 9.75 -4.87 -9.36
N ALA A 61 9.25 -3.67 -9.69
CA ALA A 61 8.43 -3.47 -10.89
C ALA A 61 9.22 -3.80 -12.15
N SER A 62 10.47 -3.33 -12.26
CA SER A 62 11.36 -3.66 -13.37
C SER A 62 11.63 -5.16 -13.47
N ASP A 63 11.81 -5.87 -12.33
CA ASP A 63 11.96 -7.32 -12.33
C ASP A 63 10.70 -8.03 -12.86
N CYS A 64 9.50 -7.55 -12.48
CA CYS A 64 8.23 -8.07 -12.98
C CYS A 64 8.10 -7.87 -14.50
N GLU A 65 8.45 -6.67 -15.00
CA GLU A 65 8.41 -6.36 -16.43
C GLU A 65 9.37 -7.27 -17.22
N ARG A 66 10.61 -7.47 -16.71
CA ARG A 66 11.57 -8.40 -17.32
C ARG A 66 11.10 -9.86 -17.32
N ALA A 67 10.31 -10.26 -16.32
CA ALA A 67 9.70 -11.58 -16.25
C ALA A 67 8.47 -11.73 -17.17
N GLY A 68 8.08 -10.69 -17.92
CA GLY A 68 6.97 -10.71 -18.86
C GLY A 68 5.62 -10.33 -18.25
N ILE A 69 5.58 -9.71 -17.06
CA ILE A 69 4.36 -9.15 -16.47
C ILE A 69 4.22 -7.73 -16.99
N ALA A 70 3.14 -7.43 -17.72
CA ALA A 70 2.90 -6.10 -18.29
C ALA A 70 2.77 -5.03 -17.19
N ARG A 71 3.36 -3.84 -17.44
CA ARG A 71 3.37 -2.71 -16.49
C ARG A 71 1.98 -2.33 -15.98
N GLU A 72 0.99 -2.37 -16.87
CA GLU A 72 -0.41 -2.01 -16.59
C GLU A 72 -1.09 -2.96 -15.60
N ARG A 73 -0.49 -4.12 -15.35
CA ARG A 73 -0.95 -5.10 -14.36
C ARG A 73 -0.32 -4.88 -12.98
N LEU A 74 0.67 -3.98 -12.86
CA LEU A 74 1.40 -3.77 -11.62
C LEU A 74 0.72 -2.73 -10.74
N VAL A 75 0.62 -3.04 -9.45
CA VAL A 75 0.19 -2.18 -8.35
C VAL A 75 1.31 -2.19 -7.31
N ILE A 76 1.61 -1.07 -6.70
CA ILE A 76 2.61 -0.96 -5.63
C ILE A 76 1.95 -0.71 -4.27
N ASP A 77 2.44 -1.39 -3.22
CA ASP A 77 2.03 -1.16 -1.82
C ASP A 77 3.29 -0.80 -1.00
N PRO A 78 3.37 0.39 -0.41
CA PRO A 78 4.50 0.80 0.43
C PRO A 78 4.72 -0.08 1.67
N GLY A 79 3.76 -0.94 1.99
CA GLY A 79 3.88 -1.90 3.07
C GLY A 79 3.90 -1.26 4.46
N PHE A 80 2.95 -0.39 4.76
CA PHE A 80 2.78 0.16 6.10
C PHE A 80 2.73 -0.95 7.14
N GLY A 81 3.53 -0.86 8.21
CA GLY A 81 3.60 -1.85 9.28
C GLY A 81 4.42 -3.11 8.95
N PHE A 82 5.01 -3.23 7.76
CA PHE A 82 5.89 -4.33 7.39
C PHE A 82 7.36 -3.91 7.52
N GLY A 83 8.02 -4.31 8.62
CA GLY A 83 9.41 -3.92 8.91
C GLY A 83 9.59 -2.40 9.05
N LYS A 84 8.73 -1.73 9.81
CA LYS A 84 8.74 -0.27 9.99
C LYS A 84 8.32 0.12 11.40
N THR A 85 9.08 1.05 12.03
CA THR A 85 8.70 1.70 13.29
C THR A 85 7.51 2.66 13.08
N LEU A 86 6.96 3.23 14.15
CA LEU A 86 5.95 4.29 14.03
C LEU A 86 6.51 5.50 13.25
N ALA A 87 7.72 5.94 13.57
CA ALA A 87 8.36 7.06 12.89
C ALA A 87 8.51 6.80 11.38
N HIS A 88 8.96 5.59 11.00
CA HIS A 88 9.06 5.19 9.59
C HIS A 88 7.71 5.18 8.90
N ASN A 89 6.65 4.65 9.53
CA ASN A 89 5.30 4.66 8.94
C ASN A 89 4.76 6.07 8.73
N LEU A 90 4.97 6.96 9.70
CA LEU A 90 4.52 8.36 9.58
C LEU A 90 5.31 9.12 8.51
N ALA A 91 6.64 8.94 8.44
CA ALA A 91 7.47 9.55 7.39
C ALA A 91 7.05 9.07 6.00
N LEU A 92 6.91 7.74 5.83
CA LEU A 92 6.45 7.14 4.59
C LEU A 92 5.05 7.64 4.16
N PHE A 93 4.15 7.82 5.12
CA PHE A 93 2.81 8.35 4.84
C PHE A 93 2.85 9.81 4.39
N ARG A 94 3.71 10.66 4.99
CA ARG A 94 3.95 12.02 4.52
C ARG A 94 4.49 12.07 3.10
N GLY A 95 5.33 11.10 2.72
CA GLY A 95 5.91 10.95 1.38
C GLY A 95 4.98 10.30 0.34
N LEU A 96 3.72 9.98 0.69
CA LEU A 96 2.82 9.19 -0.17
C LEU A 96 2.57 9.81 -1.55
N ARG A 97 2.49 11.15 -1.66
CA ARG A 97 2.36 11.83 -2.96
C ARG A 97 3.55 11.55 -3.88
N GLY A 98 4.76 11.44 -3.34
CA GLY A 98 5.95 11.05 -4.10
C GLY A 98 5.85 9.61 -4.64
N LEU A 99 5.38 8.69 -3.80
CA LEU A 99 5.13 7.29 -4.23
C LEU A 99 4.06 7.20 -5.33
N VAL A 100 2.99 7.99 -5.24
CA VAL A 100 1.98 8.10 -6.31
C VAL A 100 2.60 8.62 -7.60
N GLY A 101 3.57 9.53 -7.51
CA GLY A 101 4.32 10.08 -8.65
C GLY A 101 5.23 9.08 -9.38
N LEU A 102 5.46 7.86 -8.84
CA LEU A 102 6.25 6.82 -9.52
C LEU A 102 5.56 6.22 -10.76
N GLY A 103 4.30 6.57 -11.01
CA GLY A 103 3.56 6.17 -12.21
C GLY A 103 2.97 4.76 -12.16
N PHE A 104 2.76 4.22 -10.96
CA PHE A 104 1.99 2.99 -10.72
C PHE A 104 0.78 3.28 -9.84
N PRO A 105 -0.35 2.54 -9.97
CA PRO A 105 -1.41 2.57 -8.99
C PRO A 105 -0.87 2.18 -7.61
N VAL A 106 -1.15 3.01 -6.59
CA VAL A 106 -0.72 2.75 -5.21
C VAL A 106 -1.86 2.13 -4.41
N LEU A 107 -1.58 1.00 -3.75
CA LEU A 107 -2.45 0.37 -2.76
C LEU A 107 -1.99 0.77 -1.36
N VAL A 108 -2.92 1.21 -0.53
CA VAL A 108 -2.67 1.54 0.88
C VAL A 108 -3.50 0.66 1.81
N GLY A 109 -2.83 -0.09 2.68
CA GLY A 109 -3.45 -0.94 3.69
C GLY A 109 -3.05 -0.54 5.10
N VAL A 110 -3.82 0.35 5.75
CA VAL A 110 -3.53 0.89 7.09
C VAL A 110 -4.57 0.49 8.15
N SER A 111 -5.69 -0.11 7.72
CA SER A 111 -6.80 -0.47 8.60
C SER A 111 -6.36 -1.32 9.79
N ARG A 112 -6.74 -0.88 11.00
CA ARG A 112 -6.46 -1.50 12.29
C ARG A 112 -4.98 -1.69 12.64
N LYS A 113 -4.03 -1.13 11.86
CA LYS A 113 -2.59 -1.31 12.09
C LYS A 113 -2.11 -0.67 13.41
N SER A 114 -0.97 -1.18 13.90
CA SER A 114 -0.38 -0.78 15.19
C SER A 114 -0.07 0.71 15.26
N MET A 115 0.33 1.33 14.15
CA MET A 115 0.61 2.77 14.09
C MET A 115 -0.58 3.62 14.55
N ILE A 116 -1.82 3.22 14.24
CA ILE A 116 -3.02 3.92 14.72
C ILE A 116 -3.14 3.80 16.23
N GLY A 117 -2.93 2.60 16.77
CA GLY A 117 -2.98 2.37 18.21
C GLY A 117 -1.91 3.14 18.96
N GLN A 118 -0.68 3.22 18.42
CA GLN A 118 0.44 3.95 19.01
C GLN A 118 0.18 5.47 19.06
N VAL A 119 -0.47 6.03 18.05
CA VAL A 119 -0.81 7.45 18.01
C VAL A 119 -2.03 7.78 18.87
N THR A 120 -3.06 6.93 18.85
CA THR A 120 -4.36 7.24 19.47
C THR A 120 -4.55 6.64 20.86
N GLY A 121 -3.66 5.75 21.31
CA GLY A 121 -3.83 4.95 22.52
C GLY A 121 -4.95 3.90 22.42
N ARG A 122 -5.54 3.65 21.24
CA ARG A 122 -6.72 2.79 21.09
C ARG A 122 -6.36 1.33 20.82
N PRO A 123 -7.05 0.38 21.47
CA PRO A 123 -6.94 -1.04 21.16
C PRO A 123 -7.48 -1.32 19.75
N VAL A 124 -7.12 -2.47 19.17
CA VAL A 124 -7.35 -2.81 17.77
C VAL A 124 -8.81 -2.63 17.31
N HIS A 125 -9.77 -3.02 18.16
CA HIS A 125 -11.22 -2.94 17.85
C HIS A 125 -11.79 -1.51 17.92
N ARG A 126 -11.00 -0.51 18.38
CA ARG A 126 -11.39 0.92 18.45
C ARG A 126 -10.56 1.81 17.52
N ARG A 127 -9.96 1.24 16.47
CA ARG A 127 -9.10 1.98 15.53
C ARG A 127 -9.82 2.44 14.25
N LEU A 128 -11.16 2.30 14.18
CA LEU A 128 -11.92 2.67 12.98
C LEU A 128 -11.69 4.12 12.56
N ALA A 129 -11.90 5.09 13.46
CA ALA A 129 -11.75 6.50 13.14
C ALA A 129 -10.35 6.86 12.60
N GLY A 130 -9.29 6.36 13.25
CA GLY A 130 -7.92 6.53 12.75
C GLY A 130 -7.68 5.84 11.42
N GLY A 131 -8.31 4.68 11.18
CA GLY A 131 -8.26 3.98 9.89
C GLY A 131 -8.92 4.78 8.77
N LEU A 132 -10.09 5.35 9.00
CA LEU A 132 -10.81 6.20 8.05
C LEU A 132 -10.02 7.49 7.74
N ALA A 133 -9.48 8.15 8.77
CA ALA A 133 -8.65 9.35 8.59
C ALA A 133 -7.45 9.07 7.66
N LEU A 134 -6.73 7.96 7.88
CA LEU A 134 -5.63 7.59 7.00
C LEU A 134 -6.09 7.15 5.61
N ALA A 135 -7.24 6.48 5.49
CA ALA A 135 -7.80 6.09 4.19
C ALA A 135 -8.17 7.32 3.34
N THR A 136 -8.83 8.33 3.94
CA THR A 136 -9.19 9.58 3.25
C THR A 136 -7.95 10.38 2.83
N LEU A 137 -6.97 10.51 3.71
CA LEU A 137 -5.71 11.19 3.40
C LEU A 137 -4.91 10.44 2.31
N ALA A 138 -4.95 9.11 2.29
CA ALA A 138 -4.30 8.32 1.25
C ALA A 138 -4.99 8.53 -0.12
N ALA A 139 -6.32 8.53 -0.17
CA ALA A 139 -7.07 8.80 -1.39
C ALA A 139 -6.84 10.24 -1.90
N ASP A 140 -6.84 11.23 -1.01
CA ASP A 140 -6.51 12.62 -1.34
C ASP A 140 -5.07 12.76 -1.87
N ALA A 141 -4.14 11.98 -1.34
CA ALA A 141 -2.77 11.92 -1.86
C ALA A 141 -2.66 11.22 -3.22
N GLY A 142 -3.72 10.56 -3.73
CA GLY A 142 -3.78 9.91 -5.04
C GLY A 142 -3.67 8.38 -5.00
N ALA A 143 -3.72 7.74 -3.83
CA ALA A 143 -3.80 6.28 -3.77
C ALA A 143 -5.07 5.78 -4.48
N ARG A 144 -4.92 4.72 -5.29
CA ARG A 144 -6.01 4.18 -6.12
C ARG A 144 -6.76 3.04 -5.47
N ILE A 145 -6.14 2.35 -4.53
CA ILE A 145 -6.72 1.19 -3.85
C ILE A 145 -6.54 1.34 -2.34
N VAL A 146 -7.61 1.19 -1.59
CA VAL A 146 -7.56 1.14 -0.12
C VAL A 146 -7.98 -0.25 0.34
N ARG A 147 -7.06 -0.96 1.02
CA ARG A 147 -7.36 -2.26 1.63
C ARG A 147 -7.76 -2.06 3.08
N THR A 148 -9.00 -2.43 3.41
CA THR A 148 -9.62 -2.18 4.72
C THR A 148 -10.38 -3.39 5.24
N HIS A 149 -10.57 -3.46 6.58
CA HIS A 149 -11.47 -4.41 7.23
C HIS A 149 -12.91 -3.87 7.33
N ASP A 150 -13.06 -2.55 7.41
CA ASP A 150 -14.32 -1.86 7.67
C ASP A 150 -14.82 -1.25 6.35
N VAL A 151 -15.27 -2.13 5.41
CA VAL A 151 -15.52 -1.79 4.01
C VAL A 151 -16.59 -0.69 3.87
N THR A 152 -17.76 -0.85 4.49
CA THR A 152 -18.88 0.11 4.37
C THR A 152 -18.44 1.51 4.78
N ALA A 153 -17.88 1.65 5.99
CA ALA A 153 -17.44 2.95 6.50
C ALA A 153 -16.32 3.56 5.63
N SER A 154 -15.42 2.72 5.11
CA SER A 154 -14.35 3.19 4.21
C SER A 154 -14.92 3.66 2.87
N CYS A 155 -15.89 2.94 2.29
CA CYS A 155 -16.55 3.36 1.05
C CYS A 155 -17.25 4.71 1.21
N ASP A 156 -17.98 4.92 2.31
CA ASP A 156 -18.66 6.19 2.55
C ASP A 156 -17.67 7.35 2.70
N ALA A 157 -16.59 7.15 3.46
CA ALA A 157 -15.53 8.16 3.61
C ALA A 157 -14.85 8.47 2.27
N LEU A 158 -14.57 7.47 1.44
CA LEU A 158 -13.92 7.64 0.14
C LEU A 158 -14.83 8.31 -0.90
N LYS A 159 -16.14 8.06 -0.86
CA LYS A 159 -17.11 8.81 -1.67
C LYS A 159 -17.07 10.30 -1.38
N MET A 160 -16.91 10.69 -0.10
CA MET A 160 -16.78 12.11 0.28
C MET A 160 -15.49 12.71 -0.30
N VAL A 161 -14.36 11.97 -0.25
CA VAL A 161 -13.11 12.43 -0.88
C VAL A 161 -13.29 12.62 -2.39
N ALA A 162 -13.92 11.66 -3.06
CA ALA A 162 -14.20 11.75 -4.49
C ALA A 162 -15.06 12.98 -4.82
N ALA A 163 -16.18 13.17 -4.11
CA ALA A 163 -17.10 14.30 -4.32
C ALA A 163 -16.43 15.67 -4.12
N ILE A 164 -15.48 15.78 -3.15
CA ILE A 164 -14.74 17.00 -2.91
C ILE A 164 -13.68 17.25 -4.00
N ASN A 165 -13.03 16.18 -4.49
CA ASN A 165 -11.96 16.25 -5.47
C ASN A 165 -12.48 16.26 -6.93
N GLU A 166 -13.70 15.84 -7.19
CA GLU A 166 -14.40 16.12 -8.43
C GLU A 166 -14.57 17.64 -8.52
N ARG A 167 -13.59 18.30 -9.13
CA ARG A 167 -13.75 19.70 -9.53
C ARG A 167 -15.04 19.76 -10.33
N ALA A 168 -15.98 20.58 -9.88
CA ALA A 168 -17.23 20.84 -10.53
C ALA A 168 -17.02 21.01 -12.05
N THR A 169 -17.19 19.94 -12.79
CA THR A 169 -17.38 20.01 -14.22
C THR A 169 -18.87 20.21 -14.38
N THR A 170 -19.25 21.49 -14.41
CA THR A 170 -20.56 22.02 -14.80
C THR A 170 -21.69 21.83 -13.77
N LEU A 171 -21.94 22.88 -12.99
CA LEU A 171 -23.32 23.31 -12.74
C LEU A 171 -23.83 24.04 -13.98
#